data_6b6c9c4e06dbaff5d07eacfe759f4ab4
#
_entry.id   6b6c9c4e06dbaff5d07eacfe759f4ab4
#
_cell.length_a   1.000
_cell.length_b   1.000
_cell.length_c   1.000
_cell.angle_alpha   90.00
_cell.angle_beta   90.00
_cell.angle_gamma   90.00
#
_symmetry.space_group_name_H-M   'P 1'
#
loop_
_entity.id
_entity.type
_entity.pdbx_description
1 polymer ?
#
loop_
_entity_poly.entity_id
_entity_poly.type
_entity_poly.pdbx_seq_one_letter_code
_entity_poly.pdbx_strand_id
1 'polypeptide(L)' 'MLTINLRDAKAGFSSLVDEAVKGEIVTITRHGKPVAALVSVEAAEIARKAVNAS' A
#
# COMPACT_ATOMS: atom_id res chain seq x y z
N MET A 1 7.39 4.02 5.98
CA MET A 1 6.53 2.86 5.69
C MET A 1 5.60 2.60 6.86
N LEU A 2 4.32 2.41 6.56
CA LEU A 2 3.29 2.17 7.57
C LEU A 2 2.79 0.74 7.46
N THR A 3 2.45 0.15 8.59
CA THR A 3 1.85 -1.18 8.62
C THR A 3 0.56 -1.10 9.40
N ILE A 4 -0.53 -1.58 8.82
CA ILE A 4 -1.85 -1.48 9.41
C ILE A 4 -2.63 -2.75 9.10
N ASN A 5 -3.47 -3.22 10.02
CA ASN A 5 -4.30 -4.36 9.75
C ASN A 5 -5.50 -3.98 8.88
N LEU A 6 -6.09 -4.97 8.22
CA LEU A 6 -7.17 -4.73 7.25
C LEU A 6 -8.39 -4.03 7.87
N ARG A 7 -8.75 -4.39 9.10
CA ARG A 7 -9.89 -3.78 9.78
C ARG A 7 -9.68 -2.28 9.95
N ASP A 8 -8.51 -1.89 10.46
CA ASP A 8 -8.19 -0.48 10.67
C ASP A 8 -8.00 0.24 9.34
N ALA A 9 -7.48 -0.45 8.34
CA ALA A 9 -7.33 0.13 7.00
C ALA A 9 -8.68 0.53 6.42
N LYS A 10 -9.69 -0.31 6.60
CA LYS A 10 -11.04 0.00 6.11
C LYS A 10 -11.62 1.22 6.82
N ALA A 11 -11.38 1.34 8.13
CA ALA A 11 -11.91 2.44 8.93
C ALA A 11 -11.30 3.79 8.57
N GLY A 12 -10.03 3.81 8.13
CA GLY A 12 -9.33 5.07 7.82
C GLY A 12 -8.78 5.12 6.40
N PHE A 13 -9.47 4.51 5.44
CA PHE A 13 -8.94 4.34 4.10
C PHE A 13 -8.55 5.65 3.41
N SER A 14 -9.39 6.69 3.53
CA SER A 14 -9.08 8.00 2.92
C SER A 14 -7.74 8.55 3.38
N SER A 15 -7.47 8.45 4.68
CA SER A 15 -6.20 8.93 5.23
C SER A 15 -5.03 8.12 4.69
N LEU A 16 -5.23 6.82 4.51
CA LEU A 16 -4.17 5.95 3.98
C LEU A 16 -3.89 6.27 2.52
N VAL A 17 -4.92 6.59 1.74
CA VAL A 17 -4.73 7.03 0.36
C VAL A 17 -3.90 8.31 0.32
N ASP A 18 -4.18 9.27 1.21
CA ASP A 18 -3.42 10.51 1.28
C ASP A 18 -1.95 10.23 1.59
N GLU A 19 -1.67 9.31 2.50
CA GLU A 19 -0.30 8.93 2.84
C GLU A 19 0.41 8.29 1.65
N ALA A 20 -0.29 7.41 0.91
CA ALA A 20 0.28 6.77 -0.27
C ALA A 20 0.61 7.79 -1.36
N VAL A 21 -0.26 8.78 -1.56
CA VAL A 21 -0.04 9.84 -2.55
C VAL A 21 1.22 10.64 -2.22
N LYS A 22 1.52 10.82 -0.94
CA LYS A 22 2.74 11.52 -0.49
C LYS A 22 4.01 10.71 -0.71
N GLY A 23 3.90 9.45 -1.10
CA GLY A 23 5.04 8.57 -1.30
C GLY A 23 5.25 7.55 -0.21
N GLU A 24 4.36 7.48 0.78
CA GLU A 24 4.45 6.50 1.85
C GLU A 24 3.95 5.14 1.34
N ILE A 25 4.59 4.07 1.76
CA ILE A 25 4.12 2.72 1.46
C ILE A 25 3.32 2.23 2.67
N VAL A 26 2.06 1.89 2.45
CA VAL A 26 1.16 1.41 3.51
C VAL A 26 0.96 -0.08 3.31
N THR A 27 1.55 -0.89 4.19
CA THR A 27 1.40 -2.34 4.14
C THR A 27 0.17 -2.75 4.93
N ILE A 28 -0.72 -3.49 4.30
CA ILE A 28 -1.97 -3.96 4.91
C ILE A 28 -1.79 -5.43 5.28
N THR A 29 -2.09 -5.74 6.54
CA THR A 29 -1.94 -7.10 7.06
C THR A 29 -3.30 -7.74 7.34
N ARG A 30 -3.32 -9.06 7.31
CA ARG A 30 -4.46 -9.86 7.72
C ARG A 30 -3.92 -11.00 8.58
N HIS A 31 -4.45 -11.12 9.79
CA HIS A 31 -3.97 -12.15 10.74
C HIS A 31 -2.46 -12.05 10.95
N GLY A 32 -1.95 -10.83 11.04
CA GLY A 32 -0.53 -10.57 11.26
C GLY A 32 0.38 -10.78 10.06
N LYS A 33 -0.18 -11.12 8.90
CA LYS A 33 0.60 -11.35 7.68
C LYS A 33 0.34 -10.27 6.64
N PRO A 34 1.37 -9.73 5.99
CA PRO A 34 1.17 -8.77 4.93
C PRO A 34 0.48 -9.43 3.74
N VAL A 35 -0.61 -8.83 3.28
CA VAL A 35 -1.41 -9.35 2.15
C VAL A 35 -1.49 -8.37 0.99
N ALA A 36 -1.28 -7.09 1.24
CA ALA A 36 -1.38 -6.05 0.20
C ALA A 36 -0.63 -4.81 0.63
N ALA A 37 -0.46 -3.90 -0.30
CA ALA A 37 0.14 -2.61 0.01
C ALA A 37 -0.57 -1.53 -0.79
N LEU A 38 -0.66 -0.34 -0.19
CA LEU A 38 -1.19 0.84 -0.83
C LEU A 38 0.00 1.73 -1.17
N VAL A 39 0.14 2.11 -2.42
CA VAL A 39 1.27 2.91 -2.90
C VAL A 39 0.76 3.98 -3.86
N SER A 40 1.60 4.98 -4.15
CA SER A 40 1.26 5.97 -5.16
C SER A 40 1.19 5.30 -6.53
N VAL A 41 0.47 5.95 -7.45
CA VAL A 41 0.38 5.46 -8.83
C VAL A 41 1.78 5.38 -9.46
N GLU A 42 2.65 6.33 -9.15
CA GLU A 42 4.01 6.33 -9.67
C GLU A 42 4.79 5.11 -9.20
N ALA A 43 4.68 4.77 -7.91
CA ALA A 43 5.35 3.59 -7.38
C ALA A 43 4.77 2.31 -7.99
N ALA A 44 3.46 2.26 -8.20
CA ALA A 44 2.81 1.11 -8.82
C ALA A 44 3.28 0.91 -10.25
N GLU A 45 3.47 2.00 -11.00
CA GLU A 45 3.98 1.92 -12.37
C GLU A 45 5.40 1.38 -12.43
N ILE A 46 6.25 1.80 -11.50
CA ILE A 46 7.62 1.29 -11.41
C ILE A 46 7.61 -0.21 -11.13
N ALA A 47 6.79 -0.64 -10.17
CA ALA A 47 6.68 -2.05 -9.81
C ALA A 47 6.16 -2.88 -10.98
N ARG A 48 5.16 -2.38 -11.71
CA ARG A 48 4.59 -3.06 -12.88
C ARG A 48 5.64 -3.25 -13.97
N LYS A 49 6.43 -2.23 -14.24
CA LYS A 49 7.49 -2.31 -15.24
C LYS A 49 8.55 -3.32 -14.85
N ALA A 50 8.91 -3.36 -13.58
CA ALA A 50 9.90 -4.31 -13.08
C ALA A 50 9.42 -5.75 -13.27
N VAL A 51 8.14 -6.02 -12.99
CA VAL A 51 7.54 -7.34 -13.20
C VAL A 51 7.49 -7.70 -14.67
N ASN A 52 7.09 -6.76 -15.52
CA ASN A 52 6.97 -7.00 -16.96
C ASN A 52 8.33 -7.18 -17.65
N ALA A 53 9.39 -6.61 -17.07
CA ALA A 53 10.73 -6.72 -17.62
C ALA A 53 11.37 -8.08 -17.37
N SER A 54 10.85 -8.82 -16.43
CA SER A 54 11.37 -10.17 -16.14
C SER A 54 10.65 -11.22 -16.94
#